data_570b4c13c10edd542932f471b12e715a
#
_entry.id   570b4c13c10edd542932f471b12e715a
#
_cell.length_a   1.000
_cell.length_b   1.000
_cell.length_c   1.000
_cell.angle_alpha   90.00
_cell.angle_beta   90.00
_cell.angle_gamma   90.00
#
_symmetry.space_group_name_H-M   'P 1'
#
loop_
_entity.id
_entity.type
_entity.pdbx_description
1 polymer ?
#
loop_
_entity_poly.entity_id
_entity_poly.type
_entity_poly.pdbx_seq_one_letter_code
_entity_poly.pdbx_strand_id
1 'polypeptide(L)'
;MKKNKRTTKTNLARRSFVKLLPAAGVAAGLTATRLPLDVLAQTPTPTPLPSPSPSPTPPLRVTKDMMSATEKLIGIELTDAQEAMALGGVNRNLDSYEANRKVDVPLDTEPAISFHPARAKKELYTAKTKFRFGRVELPQFKTVEDLAFATVPQLAELLRTRKISSTELTKMYLARLKRYGTKLLCVVSLTEDLALKQAAAADAEIKRGKYRGPLHGIPWGAKDLFATKGIKTTWGAEPYRDQVIDYDSTVVERLNDAGAVLVAKLSMGALAQGARWFAGVTRNPWQPDEAQTGSSGSSAGPAAATAGGLVGFSIGTETLGSIVSPSSRCGVTGLRPTYGRVSRYGAMGLSWTMDKIGPMCRGVEDCAAALHAIYGPDGKDITVGDAPFNWNPDTNISTLRIGYLKTEFDGPTTPPQNEQQRTQAEQRRALYKTALEVLEKAGAKLTPIELPKFSAGSLRFILSAEAATAFDDITRDGRVNQLSGQSPGDWPNAFRTSRFIPAVEYLRAQRV
;
A
#
# COMPACT_ATOMS: atom_id res chain seq x y z
N MET A 1 -46.19 -31.60 27.10
CA MET A 1 -44.93 -31.10 27.68
C MET A 1 -43.78 -31.60 26.82
N LYS A 2 -43.21 -30.75 25.91
CA LYS A 2 -41.95 -31.00 25.19
C LYS A 2 -41.11 -29.74 25.36
N LYS A 3 -40.00 -29.89 26.09
CA LYS A 3 -39.04 -28.78 26.33
C LYS A 3 -38.22 -28.54 25.08
N ASN A 4 -38.37 -27.33 24.53
CA ASN A 4 -37.46 -26.81 23.47
C ASN A 4 -36.13 -26.44 24.12
N LYS A 5 -35.07 -27.16 23.73
CA LYS A 5 -33.69 -26.73 24.00
C LYS A 5 -33.31 -25.63 22.99
N ARG A 6 -33.22 -24.42 23.47
CA ARG A 6 -32.60 -23.32 22.75
C ARG A 6 -31.07 -23.53 22.70
N THR A 7 -30.55 -23.81 21.54
CA THR A 7 -29.11 -23.75 21.25
C THR A 7 -28.70 -22.28 21.16
N THR A 8 -27.94 -21.84 22.14
CA THR A 8 -27.27 -20.55 22.13
C THR A 8 -26.16 -20.56 21.06
N LYS A 9 -26.38 -19.88 19.96
CA LYS A 9 -25.30 -19.56 19.01
C LYS A 9 -24.34 -18.57 19.67
N THR A 10 -23.14 -19.03 19.99
CA THR A 10 -22.04 -18.17 20.46
C THR A 10 -21.57 -17.30 19.30
N ASN A 11 -21.96 -16.05 19.33
CA ASN A 11 -21.39 -15.00 18.47
C ASN A 11 -19.97 -14.70 18.94
N LEU A 12 -18.96 -15.19 18.24
CA LEU A 12 -17.57 -14.77 18.41
C LEU A 12 -17.45 -13.32 17.89
N ALA A 13 -17.58 -12.37 18.80
CA ALA A 13 -17.41 -10.95 18.51
C ALA A 13 -15.95 -10.66 18.09
N ARG A 14 -15.76 -9.72 17.15
CA ARG A 14 -14.46 -9.19 16.70
C ARG A 14 -13.48 -8.82 17.84
N ARG A 15 -13.99 -8.50 19.02
CA ARG A 15 -13.19 -8.25 20.23
C ARG A 15 -12.37 -9.47 20.71
N SER A 16 -12.79 -10.68 20.40
CA SER A 16 -12.05 -11.89 20.79
C SER A 16 -10.83 -12.13 19.88
N PHE A 17 -10.91 -11.74 18.63
CA PHE A 17 -9.78 -11.83 17.68
C PHE A 17 -8.66 -10.82 18.04
N VAL A 18 -9.04 -9.59 18.42
CA VAL A 18 -8.07 -8.54 18.83
C VAL A 18 -7.50 -8.81 20.22
N LYS A 19 -8.26 -9.49 21.12
CA LYS A 19 -7.77 -9.88 22.45
C LYS A 19 -6.83 -11.09 22.46
N LEU A 20 -6.75 -11.83 21.35
CA LEU A 20 -5.84 -12.97 21.19
C LEU A 20 -4.47 -12.56 20.56
N LEU A 21 -4.24 -11.29 20.31
CA LEU A 21 -2.90 -10.77 20.05
C LEU A 21 -2.22 -10.60 21.42
N PRO A 22 -1.28 -11.46 21.82
CA PRO A 22 -0.56 -11.24 23.07
C PRO A 22 0.24 -9.97 22.92
N ALA A 23 0.07 -9.06 23.87
CA ALA A 23 1.03 -8.01 24.18
C ALA A 23 2.33 -8.69 24.64
N ALA A 24 3.14 -9.14 23.71
CA ALA A 24 4.50 -9.61 23.95
C ALA A 24 5.45 -8.45 23.65
N GLY A 25 5.41 -7.51 24.54
CA GLY A 25 6.37 -6.43 24.60
C GLY A 25 6.38 -5.88 26.01
N VAL A 26 7.55 -5.96 26.63
CA VAL A 26 7.95 -5.32 27.89
C VAL A 26 7.58 -6.08 29.17
N ALA A 27 8.56 -6.82 29.66
CA ALA A 27 9.03 -6.79 31.05
C ALA A 27 10.32 -7.64 31.18
N ALA A 28 11.47 -7.06 30.97
CA ALA A 28 12.70 -7.50 31.58
C ALA A 28 13.17 -6.35 32.47
N GLY A 29 12.59 -6.29 33.65
CA GLY A 29 13.03 -5.41 34.73
C GLY A 29 14.33 -5.95 35.33
N LEU A 30 15.30 -5.07 35.37
CA LEU A 30 16.57 -5.22 36.08
C LEU A 30 16.35 -5.44 37.55
N THR A 31 16.76 -6.62 38.08
CA THR A 31 17.17 -6.76 39.46
C THR A 31 18.63 -7.13 39.51
N ALA A 32 19.43 -6.15 39.85
CA ALA A 32 20.86 -6.34 40.14
C ALA A 32 21.02 -7.04 41.49
N THR A 33 21.45 -8.28 41.46
CA THR A 33 22.08 -8.91 42.64
C THR A 33 23.54 -9.17 42.31
N ARG A 34 24.40 -8.47 43.07
CA ARG A 34 25.86 -8.68 43.11
C ARG A 34 26.15 -10.06 43.67
N LEU A 35 26.91 -10.86 42.94
CA LEU A 35 27.68 -11.99 43.49
C LEU A 35 29.16 -11.83 43.10
N PRO A 36 30.11 -12.30 43.94
CA PRO A 36 31.50 -11.87 43.90
C PRO A 36 32.32 -12.57 42.82
N LEU A 37 33.25 -11.82 42.28
CA LEU A 37 34.34 -12.34 41.47
C LEU A 37 35.19 -13.28 42.31
N ASP A 38 35.36 -14.50 41.83
CA ASP A 38 36.63 -15.23 41.77
C ASP A 38 36.35 -16.67 41.34
N VAL A 39 36.78 -17.02 40.18
CA VAL A 39 37.48 -18.23 39.75
C VAL A 39 37.65 -18.17 38.23
N LEU A 40 38.85 -17.79 37.83
CA LEU A 40 39.36 -17.94 36.46
C LEU A 40 39.56 -19.45 36.20
N ALA A 41 38.64 -20.06 35.49
CA ALA A 41 38.92 -21.32 34.78
C ALA A 41 39.02 -20.99 33.28
N GLN A 42 40.24 -21.10 32.73
CA GLN A 42 40.54 -20.94 31.33
C GLN A 42 39.87 -22.08 30.56
N THR A 43 38.74 -21.75 29.90
CA THR A 43 38.21 -22.59 28.82
C THR A 43 38.99 -22.27 27.54
N PRO A 44 39.46 -23.26 26.78
CA PRO A 44 40.15 -23.00 25.52
C PRO A 44 39.19 -22.34 24.54
N THR A 45 39.58 -21.20 24.01
CA THR A 45 38.88 -20.47 22.94
C THR A 45 38.69 -21.40 21.77
N PRO A 46 37.47 -21.70 21.29
CA PRO A 46 37.28 -22.49 20.07
C PRO A 46 37.89 -21.71 18.92
N THR A 47 38.83 -22.35 18.23
CA THR A 47 39.39 -21.85 16.96
C THR A 47 38.27 -21.51 16.01
N PRO A 48 38.16 -20.30 15.43
CA PRO A 48 37.16 -19.98 14.45
C PRO A 48 37.31 -20.92 13.27
N LEU A 49 36.25 -21.65 12.92
CA LEU A 49 36.20 -22.36 11.66
C LEU A 49 36.45 -21.36 10.52
N PRO A 50 37.27 -21.67 9.53
CA PRO A 50 37.49 -20.77 8.40
C PRO A 50 36.14 -20.50 7.74
N SER A 51 35.78 -19.23 7.64
CA SER A 51 34.63 -18.78 6.86
C SER A 51 34.75 -19.38 5.46
N PRO A 52 33.70 -19.97 4.89
CA PRO A 52 33.77 -20.47 3.52
C PRO A 52 34.24 -19.32 2.63
N SER A 53 35.31 -19.55 1.89
CA SER A 53 35.80 -18.60 0.90
C SER A 53 34.63 -18.20 -0.01
N PRO A 54 34.43 -16.91 -0.25
CA PRO A 54 33.35 -16.48 -1.13
C PRO A 54 33.56 -17.14 -2.49
N SER A 55 32.55 -17.87 -2.99
CA SER A 55 32.58 -18.40 -4.34
C SER A 55 32.95 -17.27 -5.30
N PRO A 56 33.83 -17.47 -6.28
CA PRO A 56 34.20 -16.41 -7.20
C PRO A 56 32.96 -15.86 -7.89
N THR A 57 32.76 -14.58 -7.75
CA THR A 57 31.66 -13.90 -8.43
C THR A 57 31.89 -14.07 -9.93
N PRO A 58 30.93 -14.59 -10.70
CA PRO A 58 31.08 -14.75 -12.12
C PRO A 58 31.43 -13.39 -12.77
N PRO A 59 32.27 -13.36 -13.80
CA PRO A 59 32.66 -12.13 -14.46
C PRO A 59 31.41 -11.40 -14.99
N LEU A 60 31.39 -10.08 -14.85
CA LEU A 60 30.33 -9.25 -15.38
C LEU A 60 30.27 -9.37 -16.92
N ARG A 61 29.10 -9.59 -17.47
CA ARG A 61 28.88 -9.67 -18.93
C ARG A 61 28.98 -8.31 -19.61
N VAL A 62 28.51 -7.25 -18.91
CA VAL A 62 28.69 -5.86 -19.29
C VAL A 62 29.70 -5.24 -18.36
N THR A 63 30.74 -4.64 -18.91
CA THR A 63 31.79 -3.92 -18.17
C THR A 63 31.51 -2.43 -18.15
N LYS A 64 32.27 -1.68 -17.33
CA LYS A 64 32.18 -0.22 -17.24
C LYS A 64 32.50 0.43 -18.60
N ASP A 65 33.54 -0.02 -19.29
CA ASP A 65 33.95 0.53 -20.59
C ASP A 65 32.86 0.33 -21.67
N MET A 66 32.16 -0.81 -21.64
CA MET A 66 31.02 -1.04 -22.53
C MET A 66 29.86 -0.09 -22.22
N MET A 67 29.60 0.23 -20.96
CA MET A 67 28.58 1.21 -20.57
C MET A 67 28.94 2.60 -21.07
N SER A 68 30.14 3.10 -20.76
CA SER A 68 30.65 4.39 -21.24
C SER A 68 30.55 4.54 -22.78
N ALA A 69 30.90 3.49 -23.52
CA ALA A 69 30.79 3.49 -24.98
C ALA A 69 29.31 3.62 -25.43
N THR A 70 28.37 3.08 -24.64
CA THR A 70 26.94 3.10 -24.98
C THR A 70 26.27 4.42 -24.63
N GLU A 71 26.80 5.21 -23.70
CA GLU A 71 26.22 6.47 -23.22
C GLU A 71 25.96 7.47 -24.35
N LYS A 72 26.86 7.55 -25.32
CA LYS A 72 26.68 8.39 -26.51
C LYS A 72 25.45 8.00 -27.31
N LEU A 73 25.14 6.71 -27.38
CA LEU A 73 23.98 6.19 -28.10
C LEU A 73 22.66 6.52 -27.38
N ILE A 74 22.65 6.43 -26.05
CA ILE A 74 21.45 6.71 -25.23
C ILE A 74 21.30 8.19 -24.87
N GLY A 75 22.29 9.04 -25.24
CA GLY A 75 22.22 10.48 -25.07
C GLY A 75 22.22 10.96 -23.61
N ILE A 76 22.98 10.30 -22.76
CA ILE A 76 23.21 10.66 -21.36
C ILE A 76 24.67 10.42 -20.99
N GLU A 77 25.24 11.29 -20.18
CA GLU A 77 26.58 11.11 -19.61
C GLU A 77 26.46 10.80 -18.14
N LEU A 78 27.11 9.73 -17.70
CA LEU A 78 27.17 9.32 -16.29
C LEU A 78 28.56 9.64 -15.74
N THR A 79 28.60 9.98 -14.46
CA THR A 79 29.86 10.05 -13.75
C THR A 79 30.37 8.63 -13.43
N ASP A 80 31.66 8.47 -13.19
CA ASP A 80 32.28 7.21 -12.79
C ASP A 80 31.53 6.48 -11.66
N ALA A 81 31.07 7.24 -10.66
CA ALA A 81 30.31 6.69 -9.53
C ALA A 81 28.91 6.23 -9.97
N GLN A 82 28.25 6.93 -10.88
CA GLN A 82 26.95 6.54 -11.40
C GLN A 82 27.03 5.31 -12.30
N GLU A 83 28.06 5.21 -13.14
CA GLU A 83 28.35 4.01 -13.95
C GLU A 83 28.57 2.78 -13.03
N ALA A 84 29.46 2.92 -12.04
CA ALA A 84 29.72 1.84 -11.09
C ALA A 84 28.44 1.39 -10.35
N MET A 85 27.57 2.30 -10.01
CA MET A 85 26.29 2.03 -9.34
C MET A 85 25.28 1.35 -10.27
N ALA A 86 25.20 1.76 -11.54
CA ALA A 86 24.28 1.23 -12.53
C ALA A 86 24.69 -0.16 -13.05
N LEU A 87 25.99 -0.45 -13.09
CA LEU A 87 26.58 -1.65 -13.69
C LEU A 87 25.95 -2.96 -13.18
N GLY A 88 25.73 -3.07 -11.86
CA GLY A 88 25.08 -4.22 -11.27
C GLY A 88 23.63 -4.39 -11.73
N GLY A 89 22.92 -3.28 -11.93
CA GLY A 89 21.54 -3.26 -12.44
C GLY A 89 21.45 -3.71 -13.89
N VAL A 90 22.36 -3.22 -14.75
CA VAL A 90 22.43 -3.60 -16.17
C VAL A 90 22.69 -5.11 -16.30
N ASN A 91 23.64 -5.66 -15.55
CA ASN A 91 23.93 -7.09 -15.59
C ASN A 91 22.75 -7.95 -15.11
N ARG A 92 22.05 -7.55 -14.04
CA ARG A 92 20.83 -8.28 -13.61
C ARG A 92 19.72 -8.26 -14.66
N ASN A 93 19.59 -7.19 -15.43
CA ASN A 93 18.60 -7.12 -16.50
C ASN A 93 18.85 -8.18 -17.58
N LEU A 94 20.10 -8.52 -17.89
CA LEU A 94 20.42 -9.59 -18.83
C LEU A 94 19.86 -10.95 -18.38
N ASP A 95 19.93 -11.27 -17.09
CA ASP A 95 19.33 -12.49 -16.53
C ASP A 95 17.80 -12.49 -16.70
N SER A 96 17.20 -11.34 -16.50
CA SER A 96 15.75 -11.16 -16.70
C SER A 96 15.34 -11.36 -18.17
N TYR A 97 16.13 -10.81 -19.11
CA TYR A 97 15.85 -11.01 -20.54
C TYR A 97 15.95 -12.48 -20.93
N GLU A 98 16.97 -13.20 -20.47
CA GLU A 98 17.14 -14.63 -20.73
C GLU A 98 15.99 -15.46 -20.13
N ALA A 99 15.52 -15.12 -18.94
CA ALA A 99 14.37 -15.78 -18.33
C ALA A 99 13.09 -15.56 -19.16
N ASN A 100 12.86 -14.33 -19.62
CA ASN A 100 11.69 -13.99 -20.44
C ASN A 100 11.76 -14.63 -21.85
N ARG A 101 12.95 -14.78 -22.41
CA ARG A 101 13.14 -15.44 -23.73
C ARG A 101 12.79 -16.92 -23.72
N LYS A 102 12.80 -17.58 -22.56
CA LYS A 102 12.41 -18.98 -22.38
C LYS A 102 10.89 -19.19 -22.32
N VAL A 103 10.13 -18.10 -22.12
CA VAL A 103 8.66 -18.17 -22.14
C VAL A 103 8.20 -18.26 -23.58
N ASP A 104 7.43 -19.28 -23.88
CA ASP A 104 6.77 -19.41 -25.19
C ASP A 104 5.59 -18.42 -25.23
N VAL A 105 5.64 -17.48 -26.18
CA VAL A 105 4.63 -16.45 -26.37
C VAL A 105 4.17 -16.51 -27.82
N PRO A 106 2.90 -16.92 -28.08
CA PRO A 106 2.33 -16.95 -29.43
C PRO A 106 2.49 -15.60 -30.14
N LEU A 107 2.62 -15.63 -31.48
CA LEU A 107 2.86 -14.39 -32.26
C LEU A 107 1.69 -13.41 -32.19
N ASP A 108 0.46 -13.90 -32.02
CA ASP A 108 -0.77 -13.13 -31.89
C ASP A 108 -1.04 -12.60 -30.47
N THR A 109 -0.16 -12.88 -29.50
CA THR A 109 -0.27 -12.30 -28.15
C THR A 109 0.08 -10.83 -28.18
N GLU A 110 -0.88 -9.97 -27.91
CA GLU A 110 -0.70 -8.54 -27.80
C GLU A 110 0.13 -8.13 -26.56
N PRO A 111 0.92 -7.06 -26.62
CA PRO A 111 1.52 -6.49 -25.42
C PRO A 111 0.45 -5.93 -24.49
N ALA A 112 0.77 -5.82 -23.20
CA ALA A 112 -0.16 -5.29 -22.18
C ALA A 112 -0.62 -3.84 -22.50
N ILE A 113 0.22 -3.09 -23.25
CA ILE A 113 -0.16 -1.80 -23.84
C ILE A 113 -0.51 -2.05 -25.29
N SER A 114 -1.78 -1.94 -25.64
CA SER A 114 -2.24 -2.07 -27.02
C SER A 114 -3.10 -0.87 -27.42
N PHE A 115 -3.02 -0.49 -28.72
CA PHE A 115 -3.79 0.59 -29.29
C PHE A 115 -5.07 0.03 -29.90
N HIS A 116 -6.23 0.47 -29.37
CA HIS A 116 -7.54 0.11 -29.88
C HIS A 116 -8.19 1.32 -30.60
N PRO A 117 -8.08 1.43 -31.91
CA PRO A 117 -8.56 2.61 -32.66
C PRO A 117 -10.09 2.77 -32.65
N ALA A 118 -10.81 1.68 -32.59
CA ALA A 118 -12.25 1.69 -32.50
C ALA A 118 -12.71 1.47 -31.07
N ARG A 119 -12.80 2.55 -30.29
CA ARG A 119 -13.67 2.48 -29.11
C ARG A 119 -15.11 2.55 -29.59
N ALA A 120 -15.81 1.43 -29.51
CA ALA A 120 -17.24 1.50 -29.45
C ALA A 120 -17.59 2.58 -28.41
N LYS A 121 -18.47 3.54 -28.74
CA LYS A 121 -19.10 4.39 -27.73
C LYS A 121 -19.88 3.45 -26.82
N LYS A 122 -19.18 2.83 -25.87
CA LYS A 122 -19.82 2.04 -24.84
C LYS A 122 -20.47 3.08 -23.94
N GLU A 123 -21.79 3.02 -23.85
CA GLU A 123 -22.47 3.82 -22.83
C GLU A 123 -21.78 3.53 -21.52
N LEU A 124 -21.28 4.58 -20.87
CA LEU A 124 -20.60 4.44 -19.58
C LEU A 124 -21.63 3.85 -18.62
N TYR A 125 -21.29 2.74 -17.98
CA TYR A 125 -22.14 2.13 -16.98
C TYR A 125 -22.28 3.08 -15.79
N THR A 126 -23.38 3.85 -15.80
CA THR A 126 -23.59 4.92 -14.81
C THR A 126 -24.34 4.44 -13.58
N ALA A 127 -25.04 3.31 -13.65
CA ALA A 127 -25.84 2.78 -12.55
C ALA A 127 -24.97 2.02 -11.56
N LYS A 128 -24.53 2.70 -10.50
CA LYS A 128 -23.93 2.02 -9.34
C LYS A 128 -25.02 1.30 -8.54
N THR A 129 -24.75 0.05 -8.14
CA THR A 129 -25.61 -0.68 -7.21
C THR A 129 -25.71 0.07 -5.87
N LYS A 130 -26.85 -0.02 -5.19
CA LYS A 130 -26.97 0.55 -3.84
C LYS A 130 -26.05 -0.20 -2.90
N PHE A 131 -25.21 0.55 -2.19
CA PHE A 131 -24.31 0.00 -1.17
C PHE A 131 -25.01 -0.02 0.18
N ARG A 132 -24.85 -1.11 0.94
CA ARG A 132 -25.26 -1.21 2.33
C ARG A 132 -24.20 -1.92 3.15
N PHE A 133 -24.07 -1.54 4.40
CA PHE A 133 -23.27 -2.27 5.36
C PHE A 133 -24.02 -3.51 5.87
N GLY A 134 -23.27 -4.44 6.43
CA GLY A 134 -23.84 -5.49 7.27
C GLY A 134 -24.38 -4.92 8.59
N ARG A 135 -24.59 -5.79 9.56
CA ARG A 135 -25.03 -5.37 10.89
C ARG A 135 -23.95 -4.53 11.58
N VAL A 136 -24.26 -3.29 11.90
CA VAL A 136 -23.36 -2.34 12.57
C VAL A 136 -23.64 -2.37 14.09
N GLU A 137 -22.62 -2.71 14.88
CA GLU A 137 -22.66 -2.55 16.33
C GLU A 137 -21.96 -1.23 16.67
N LEU A 138 -22.72 -0.31 17.28
CA LEU A 138 -22.18 1.00 17.65
C LEU A 138 -21.27 0.89 18.87
N PRO A 139 -20.13 1.60 18.85
CA PRO A 139 -19.25 1.67 20.00
C PRO A 139 -19.90 2.51 21.11
N GLN A 140 -19.61 2.14 22.35
CA GLN A 140 -19.85 3.05 23.47
C GLN A 140 -18.73 4.09 23.48
N PHE A 141 -19.08 5.36 23.63
CA PHE A 141 -18.10 6.45 23.70
C PHE A 141 -18.57 7.53 24.68
N LYS A 142 -17.63 8.18 25.32
CA LYS A 142 -17.86 9.33 26.22
C LYS A 142 -17.50 10.65 25.56
N THR A 143 -16.46 10.60 24.73
CA THR A 143 -15.94 11.74 23.98
C THR A 143 -15.79 11.37 22.50
N VAL A 144 -15.76 12.35 21.62
CA VAL A 144 -15.54 12.11 20.18
C VAL A 144 -14.16 11.49 19.95
N GLU A 145 -13.18 11.74 20.81
CA GLU A 145 -11.82 11.12 20.75
C GLU A 145 -11.87 9.59 20.84
N ASP A 146 -12.84 9.02 21.59
CA ASP A 146 -13.00 7.56 21.72
C ASP A 146 -13.35 6.89 20.37
N LEU A 147 -13.84 7.70 19.40
CA LEU A 147 -14.18 7.25 18.06
C LEU A 147 -13.01 7.27 17.08
N ALA A 148 -11.81 7.66 17.49
CA ALA A 148 -10.64 7.79 16.62
C ALA A 148 -10.33 6.50 15.83
N PHE A 149 -10.63 5.33 16.39
CA PHE A 149 -10.43 4.02 15.79
C PHE A 149 -11.74 3.35 15.35
N ALA A 150 -12.87 4.06 15.35
CA ALA A 150 -14.13 3.51 14.87
C ALA A 150 -14.04 3.20 13.36
N THR A 151 -14.73 2.14 12.92
CA THR A 151 -14.81 1.76 11.51
C THR A 151 -15.72 2.70 10.72
N VAL A 152 -15.57 2.73 9.41
CA VAL A 152 -16.44 3.55 8.53
C VAL A 152 -17.93 3.22 8.74
N PRO A 153 -18.38 1.94 8.81
CA PRO A 153 -19.77 1.64 9.14
C PRO A 153 -20.26 2.26 10.45
N GLN A 154 -19.41 2.23 11.49
CA GLN A 154 -19.76 2.81 12.79
C GLN A 154 -19.87 4.34 12.73
N LEU A 155 -18.89 5.00 12.09
CA LEU A 155 -18.92 6.45 11.90
C LEU A 155 -20.10 6.88 11.03
N ALA A 156 -20.38 6.17 9.94
CA ALA A 156 -21.50 6.43 9.05
C ALA A 156 -22.86 6.37 9.77
N GLU A 157 -23.06 5.34 10.60
CA GLU A 157 -24.30 5.20 11.37
C GLU A 157 -24.45 6.26 12.45
N LEU A 158 -23.36 6.64 13.13
CA LEU A 158 -23.37 7.74 14.11
C LEU A 158 -23.71 9.08 13.46
N LEU A 159 -23.16 9.38 12.28
CA LEU A 159 -23.46 10.58 11.50
C LEU A 159 -24.89 10.56 10.97
N ARG A 160 -25.32 9.45 10.35
CA ARG A 160 -26.68 9.29 9.81
C ARG A 160 -27.77 9.46 10.87
N THR A 161 -27.53 8.94 12.07
CA THR A 161 -28.45 9.05 13.22
C THR A 161 -28.25 10.34 14.02
N ARG A 162 -27.32 11.21 13.60
CA ARG A 162 -26.99 12.49 14.23
C ARG A 162 -26.57 12.36 15.70
N LYS A 163 -25.96 11.24 16.08
CA LYS A 163 -25.35 11.06 17.41
C LYS A 163 -24.04 11.83 17.54
N ILE A 164 -23.37 12.09 16.42
CA ILE A 164 -22.24 13.02 16.26
C ILE A 164 -22.47 13.83 14.99
N SER A 165 -21.83 14.99 14.88
CA SER A 165 -21.76 15.78 13.67
C SER A 165 -20.45 15.49 12.89
N SER A 166 -20.47 15.72 11.57
CA SER A 166 -19.27 15.68 10.75
C SER A 166 -18.23 16.72 11.20
N THR A 167 -18.71 17.89 11.65
CA THR A 167 -17.84 18.96 12.17
C THR A 167 -17.09 18.53 13.43
N GLU A 168 -17.77 17.88 14.39
CA GLU A 168 -17.11 17.36 15.61
C GLU A 168 -16.08 16.29 15.26
N LEU A 169 -16.45 15.35 14.40
CA LEU A 169 -15.58 14.28 13.95
C LEU A 169 -14.35 14.83 13.19
N THR A 170 -14.56 15.81 12.32
CA THR A 170 -13.49 16.47 11.56
C THR A 170 -12.53 17.22 12.48
N LYS A 171 -13.03 17.99 13.45
CA LYS A 171 -12.20 18.68 14.44
C LYS A 171 -11.35 17.70 15.24
N MET A 172 -11.91 16.57 15.65
CA MET A 172 -11.17 15.53 16.37
C MET A 172 -10.02 14.98 15.54
N TYR A 173 -10.26 14.57 14.26
CA TYR A 173 -9.19 14.07 13.42
C TYR A 173 -8.15 15.14 13.08
N LEU A 174 -8.52 16.40 12.85
CA LEU A 174 -7.58 17.49 12.64
C LEU A 174 -6.68 17.70 13.87
N ALA A 175 -7.26 17.69 15.08
CA ALA A 175 -6.49 17.78 16.33
C ALA A 175 -5.49 16.62 16.47
N ARG A 176 -5.90 15.39 16.14
CA ARG A 176 -5.04 14.22 16.14
C ARG A 176 -3.94 14.30 15.08
N LEU A 177 -4.25 14.77 13.87
CA LEU A 177 -3.25 15.00 12.81
C LEU A 177 -2.20 16.03 13.24
N LYS A 178 -2.61 17.12 13.88
CA LYS A 178 -1.70 18.13 14.44
C LYS A 178 -0.82 17.54 15.55
N ARG A 179 -1.40 16.74 16.45
CA ARG A 179 -0.70 16.17 17.61
C ARG A 179 0.27 15.05 17.25
N TYR A 180 -0.13 14.14 16.36
CA TYR A 180 0.61 12.91 16.08
C TYR A 180 1.23 12.88 14.68
N GLY A 181 0.70 13.64 13.73
CA GLY A 181 1.14 13.63 12.34
C GLY A 181 2.60 14.01 12.16
N THR A 182 3.08 14.99 12.94
CA THR A 182 4.50 15.40 12.96
C THR A 182 5.42 14.31 13.53
N LYS A 183 4.98 13.60 14.58
CA LYS A 183 5.75 12.49 15.17
C LYS A 183 5.88 11.33 14.19
N LEU A 184 4.82 11.05 13.44
CA LEU A 184 4.78 9.96 12.46
C LEU A 184 5.34 10.39 11.10
N LEU A 185 5.62 11.66 10.88
CA LEU A 185 6.01 12.22 9.56
C LEU A 185 5.04 11.75 8.45
N CYS A 186 3.74 11.70 8.75
CA CYS A 186 2.74 11.14 7.84
C CYS A 186 1.88 12.20 7.14
N VAL A 187 2.06 13.50 7.45
CA VAL A 187 1.28 14.62 6.91
C VAL A 187 2.18 15.54 6.09
N VAL A 188 1.78 15.81 4.85
CA VAL A 188 2.40 16.80 3.98
C VAL A 188 1.71 18.15 4.15
N SER A 189 0.38 18.17 4.06
CA SER A 189 -0.43 19.38 4.23
C SER A 189 -1.75 19.03 4.93
N LEU A 190 -2.16 19.88 5.86
CA LEU A 190 -3.52 19.87 6.40
C LEU A 190 -4.42 20.71 5.49
N THR A 191 -5.65 20.25 5.30
CA THR A 191 -6.67 20.93 4.49
C THR A 191 -7.78 21.49 5.38
N GLU A 192 -7.40 22.12 6.50
CA GLU A 192 -8.30 22.46 7.61
C GLU A 192 -9.53 23.29 7.18
N ASP A 193 -9.30 24.41 6.45
CA ASP A 193 -10.40 25.28 6.02
C ASP A 193 -11.36 24.55 5.08
N LEU A 194 -10.81 23.79 4.11
CA LEU A 194 -11.59 22.96 3.21
C LEU A 194 -12.38 21.90 3.99
N ALA A 195 -11.73 21.21 4.92
CA ALA A 195 -12.32 20.14 5.71
C ALA A 195 -13.49 20.65 6.57
N LEU A 196 -13.32 21.79 7.25
CA LEU A 196 -14.37 22.39 8.07
C LEU A 196 -15.55 22.86 7.21
N LYS A 197 -15.28 23.43 6.03
CA LYS A 197 -16.33 23.80 5.07
C LYS A 197 -17.11 22.59 4.58
N GLN A 198 -16.42 21.51 4.19
CA GLN A 198 -17.03 20.26 3.75
C GLN A 198 -17.84 19.59 4.87
N ALA A 199 -17.31 19.57 6.10
CA ALA A 199 -17.99 19.01 7.25
C ALA A 199 -19.29 19.77 7.62
N ALA A 200 -19.22 21.10 7.63
CA ALA A 200 -20.41 21.92 7.86
C ALA A 200 -21.48 21.75 6.78
N ALA A 201 -21.08 21.58 5.52
CA ALA A 201 -21.99 21.29 4.43
C ALA A 201 -22.64 19.90 4.59
N ALA A 202 -21.87 18.88 5.01
CA ALA A 202 -22.38 17.55 5.29
C ALA A 202 -23.39 17.56 6.44
N ASP A 203 -23.10 18.26 7.54
CA ASP A 203 -24.01 18.42 8.67
C ASP A 203 -25.33 19.08 8.24
N ALA A 204 -25.25 20.15 7.44
CA ALA A 204 -26.42 20.83 6.92
C ALA A 204 -27.26 19.94 6.00
N GLU A 205 -26.65 19.11 5.16
CA GLU A 205 -27.35 18.15 4.30
C GLU A 205 -28.02 17.06 5.13
N ILE A 206 -27.30 16.42 6.05
CA ILE A 206 -27.84 15.37 6.93
C ILE A 206 -29.00 15.89 7.77
N LYS A 207 -28.89 17.12 8.30
CA LYS A 207 -29.98 17.77 9.06
C LYS A 207 -31.25 17.92 8.23
N ARG A 208 -31.12 18.19 6.93
CA ARG A 208 -32.24 18.32 6.00
C ARG A 208 -32.73 16.95 5.44
N GLY A 209 -32.20 15.85 5.94
CA GLY A 209 -32.57 14.51 5.49
C GLY A 209 -31.87 14.05 4.21
N LYS A 210 -30.95 14.85 3.66
CA LYS A 210 -30.16 14.47 2.48
C LYS A 210 -28.94 13.71 2.92
N TYR A 211 -28.95 12.40 2.81
CA TYR A 211 -27.80 11.53 3.11
C TYR A 211 -27.23 10.95 1.81
N ARG A 212 -25.99 11.29 1.46
CA ARG A 212 -25.37 10.89 0.18
C ARG A 212 -24.90 9.45 0.15
N GLY A 213 -24.73 8.81 1.31
CA GLY A 213 -24.29 7.42 1.40
C GLY A 213 -23.23 7.18 2.47
N PRO A 214 -22.58 6.01 2.43
CA PRO A 214 -21.75 5.49 3.52
C PRO A 214 -20.52 6.34 3.88
N LEU A 215 -20.07 7.23 3.01
CA LEU A 215 -18.91 8.10 3.27
C LEU A 215 -19.28 9.54 3.61
N HIS A 216 -20.59 9.86 3.64
CA HIS A 216 -21.05 11.23 3.86
C HIS A 216 -20.65 11.76 5.24
N GLY A 217 -19.86 12.84 5.25
CA GLY A 217 -19.35 13.48 6.46
C GLY A 217 -18.15 12.78 7.11
N ILE A 218 -17.59 11.73 6.49
CA ILE A 218 -16.44 11.00 7.06
C ILE A 218 -15.12 11.62 6.63
N PRO A 219 -14.24 12.00 7.59
CA PRO A 219 -12.92 12.54 7.31
C PRO A 219 -11.97 11.48 6.71
N TRP A 220 -11.26 11.85 5.61
CA TRP A 220 -10.33 10.99 4.94
C TRP A 220 -9.03 11.69 4.58
N GLY A 221 -7.98 10.89 4.31
CA GLY A 221 -6.68 11.38 3.90
C GLY A 221 -6.27 10.89 2.51
N ALA A 222 -5.75 11.81 1.69
CA ALA A 222 -5.28 11.54 0.34
C ALA A 222 -3.77 11.31 0.31
N LYS A 223 -3.29 10.21 -0.27
CA LYS A 223 -1.87 10.07 -0.63
C LYS A 223 -1.44 11.28 -1.48
N ASP A 224 -0.27 11.83 -1.20
CA ASP A 224 0.16 13.10 -1.77
C ASP A 224 0.58 13.05 -3.25
N LEU A 225 0.04 12.12 -3.98
CA LEU A 225 0.13 12.08 -5.44
C LEU A 225 -1.19 12.41 -6.15
N PHE A 226 -2.30 12.51 -5.42
CA PHE A 226 -3.58 12.88 -6.00
C PHE A 226 -3.66 14.40 -6.15
N ALA A 227 -3.80 14.87 -7.38
CA ALA A 227 -4.07 16.27 -7.66
C ALA A 227 -5.29 16.73 -6.86
N THR A 228 -5.12 17.82 -6.15
CA THR A 228 -6.15 18.47 -5.35
C THR A 228 -6.06 19.95 -5.62
N LYS A 229 -7.07 20.50 -6.26
CA LYS A 229 -7.06 21.86 -6.80
C LYS A 229 -6.66 22.89 -5.75
N GLY A 230 -5.63 23.69 -6.06
CA GLY A 230 -5.13 24.76 -5.20
C GLY A 230 -4.38 24.29 -3.95
N ILE A 231 -4.14 22.99 -3.79
CA ILE A 231 -3.41 22.41 -2.65
C ILE A 231 -2.12 21.75 -3.15
N LYS A 232 -1.03 21.94 -2.41
CA LYS A 232 0.25 21.32 -2.74
C LYS A 232 0.11 19.82 -2.93
N THR A 233 0.70 19.32 -4.01
CA THR A 233 0.76 17.90 -4.36
C THR A 233 2.19 17.59 -4.78
N THR A 234 2.99 17.13 -3.81
CA THR A 234 4.46 17.15 -3.88
C THR A 234 5.09 15.87 -4.38
N TRP A 235 4.29 14.80 -4.52
CA TRP A 235 4.77 13.46 -4.86
C TRP A 235 5.86 12.93 -3.92
N GLY A 236 5.98 13.53 -2.72
CA GLY A 236 7.00 13.21 -1.72
C GLY A 236 8.44 13.57 -2.12
N ALA A 237 8.63 14.25 -3.25
CA ALA A 237 9.92 14.48 -3.88
C ALA A 237 10.32 15.96 -3.85
N GLU A 238 11.57 16.25 -3.50
CA GLU A 238 12.10 17.62 -3.39
C GLU A 238 11.88 18.48 -4.64
N PRO A 239 12.09 17.98 -5.89
CA PRO A 239 11.84 18.76 -7.09
C PRO A 239 10.41 19.26 -7.28
N TYR A 240 9.46 18.69 -6.56
CA TYR A 240 8.03 18.99 -6.64
C TYR A 240 7.45 19.51 -5.32
N ARG A 241 8.30 19.89 -4.35
CA ARG A 241 7.89 20.34 -3.00
C ARG A 241 6.84 21.45 -3.00
N ASP A 242 6.92 22.35 -3.95
CA ASP A 242 6.04 23.51 -4.05
C ASP A 242 5.00 23.40 -5.18
N GLN A 243 4.87 22.21 -5.78
CA GLN A 243 3.94 21.97 -6.87
C GLN A 243 2.49 22.12 -6.41
N VAL A 244 1.75 22.97 -7.13
CA VAL A 244 0.29 23.11 -7.02
C VAL A 244 -0.33 22.76 -8.37
N ILE A 245 -1.34 21.88 -8.36
CA ILE A 245 -2.05 21.43 -9.55
C ILE A 245 -3.45 22.06 -9.53
N ASP A 246 -3.88 22.66 -10.65
CA ASP A 246 -5.11 23.45 -10.74
C ASP A 246 -6.35 22.65 -11.16
N TYR A 247 -6.38 21.37 -10.80
CA TYR A 247 -7.55 20.51 -10.96
C TYR A 247 -7.56 19.38 -9.92
N ASP A 248 -8.74 18.78 -9.72
CA ASP A 248 -8.89 17.62 -8.86
C ASP A 248 -8.71 16.31 -9.64
N SER A 249 -8.09 15.33 -9.01
CA SER A 249 -8.11 13.97 -9.51
C SER A 249 -9.51 13.36 -9.40
N THR A 250 -9.86 12.42 -10.27
CA THR A 250 -11.16 11.75 -10.25
C THR A 250 -11.49 11.14 -8.88
N VAL A 251 -10.48 10.66 -8.15
CA VAL A 251 -10.68 10.13 -6.79
C VAL A 251 -11.14 11.23 -5.83
N VAL A 252 -10.53 12.41 -5.89
CA VAL A 252 -10.92 13.57 -5.08
C VAL A 252 -12.32 14.05 -5.46
N GLU A 253 -12.61 14.18 -6.75
CA GLU A 253 -13.95 14.55 -7.26
C GLU A 253 -15.03 13.58 -6.71
N ARG A 254 -14.83 12.27 -6.86
CA ARG A 254 -15.80 11.25 -6.45
C ARG A 254 -16.00 11.15 -4.93
N LEU A 255 -14.95 11.33 -4.15
CA LEU A 255 -15.08 11.35 -2.70
C LEU A 255 -15.76 12.62 -2.21
N ASN A 256 -15.54 13.75 -2.88
CA ASN A 256 -16.28 14.97 -2.63
C ASN A 256 -17.79 14.81 -2.97
N ASP A 257 -18.10 14.17 -4.11
CA ASP A 257 -19.48 13.85 -4.50
C ASP A 257 -20.16 12.90 -3.50
N ALA A 258 -19.42 11.96 -2.93
CA ALA A 258 -19.89 11.08 -1.86
C ALA A 258 -20.04 11.82 -0.52
N GLY A 259 -19.63 13.08 -0.43
CA GLY A 259 -19.70 13.92 0.77
C GLY A 259 -18.64 13.61 1.81
N ALA A 260 -17.55 12.90 1.45
CA ALA A 260 -16.41 12.67 2.32
C ALA A 260 -15.61 13.96 2.54
N VAL A 261 -14.97 14.09 3.70
CA VAL A 261 -14.27 15.32 4.13
C VAL A 261 -12.76 15.11 4.01
N LEU A 262 -12.09 15.84 3.12
CA LEU A 262 -10.64 15.76 2.96
C LEU A 262 -9.93 16.54 4.06
N VAL A 263 -9.21 15.85 4.96
CA VAL A 263 -8.54 16.50 6.11
C VAL A 263 -7.04 16.68 5.93
N ALA A 264 -6.40 15.91 5.05
CA ALA A 264 -4.95 15.99 4.84
C ALA A 264 -4.50 15.38 3.50
N LYS A 265 -3.38 15.93 2.98
CA LYS A 265 -2.49 15.25 2.05
C LYS A 265 -1.48 14.46 2.88
N LEU A 266 -1.41 13.16 2.67
CA LEU A 266 -0.62 12.23 3.46
C LEU A 266 0.67 11.85 2.72
N SER A 267 1.76 11.76 3.48
CA SER A 267 3.09 11.51 2.94
C SER A 267 3.18 10.21 2.14
N MET A 268 4.11 10.20 1.24
CA MET A 268 4.44 9.04 0.42
C MET A 268 5.94 8.98 0.18
N GLY A 269 6.48 7.81 -0.07
CA GLY A 269 7.85 7.72 -0.53
C GLY A 269 8.04 8.50 -1.83
N ALA A 270 9.16 9.19 -1.95
CA ALA A 270 9.47 10.05 -3.10
C ALA A 270 9.24 9.30 -4.42
N LEU A 271 8.43 9.90 -5.30
CA LEU A 271 8.03 9.33 -6.59
C LEU A 271 7.54 7.87 -6.45
N ALA A 272 6.77 7.61 -5.40
CA ALA A 272 6.18 6.31 -5.08
C ALA A 272 7.18 5.18 -4.78
N GLN A 273 8.33 5.46 -4.16
CA GLN A 273 9.28 4.46 -3.68
C GLN A 273 9.48 4.50 -2.16
N GLY A 274 9.23 3.37 -1.48
CA GLY A 274 9.48 3.22 -0.03
C GLY A 274 8.71 4.20 0.84
N ALA A 275 9.23 4.50 2.03
CA ALA A 275 8.62 5.41 3.00
C ALA A 275 9.37 6.75 3.15
N ARG A 276 10.51 6.91 2.46
CA ARG A 276 11.36 8.11 2.52
C ARG A 276 10.86 9.18 1.56
N TRP A 277 10.65 10.38 2.09
CA TRP A 277 10.28 11.57 1.33
C TRP A 277 11.15 12.76 1.75
N PHE A 278 10.97 13.95 1.21
CA PHE A 278 11.86 15.08 1.48
C PHE A 278 11.91 15.51 2.96
N ALA A 279 10.89 15.22 3.77
CA ALA A 279 10.91 15.53 5.21
C ALA A 279 11.36 14.35 6.10
N GLY A 280 11.81 13.23 5.52
CA GLY A 280 12.28 12.07 6.25
C GLY A 280 11.57 10.77 5.93
N VAL A 281 11.53 9.84 6.89
CA VAL A 281 10.87 8.54 6.74
C VAL A 281 9.60 8.49 7.56
N THR A 282 8.46 8.23 6.92
CA THR A 282 7.17 8.06 7.60
C THR A 282 7.23 6.90 8.58
N ARG A 283 6.80 7.12 9.83
CA ARG A 283 6.91 6.17 10.94
C ARG A 283 5.74 5.20 10.97
N ASN A 284 6.01 4.00 11.46
CA ASN A 284 4.99 3.05 11.86
C ASN A 284 4.45 3.43 13.25
N PRO A 285 3.14 3.63 13.44
CA PRO A 285 2.57 3.97 14.74
C PRO A 285 2.87 2.97 15.86
N TRP A 286 3.10 1.70 15.51
CA TRP A 286 3.45 0.64 16.48
C TRP A 286 4.93 0.66 16.89
N GLN A 287 5.79 1.28 16.09
CA GLN A 287 7.22 1.43 16.30
C GLN A 287 7.68 2.82 15.82
N PRO A 288 7.22 3.90 16.49
CA PRO A 288 7.41 5.27 15.99
C PRO A 288 8.89 5.71 15.99
N ASP A 289 9.74 5.07 16.78
CA ASP A 289 11.16 5.38 16.88
C ASP A 289 12.01 4.66 15.81
N GLU A 290 11.46 3.63 15.15
CA GLU A 290 12.13 2.92 14.07
C GLU A 290 12.12 3.78 12.79
N ALA A 291 13.33 4.19 12.35
CA ALA A 291 13.54 5.16 11.29
C ALA A 291 13.93 4.55 9.94
N GLN A 292 14.42 3.31 9.90
CA GLN A 292 14.99 2.74 8.68
C GLN A 292 13.90 2.29 7.69
N THR A 293 13.00 1.45 8.16
CA THR A 293 11.91 0.91 7.32
C THR A 293 10.58 1.64 7.54
N GLY A 294 10.39 2.27 8.70
CA GLY A 294 9.21 3.06 9.06
C GLY A 294 7.91 2.28 8.82
N SER A 295 6.95 2.95 8.20
CA SER A 295 5.64 2.38 7.83
C SER A 295 5.70 1.45 6.61
N SER A 296 6.86 1.26 5.97
CA SER A 296 6.93 0.80 4.58
C SER A 296 6.18 1.77 3.63
N GLY A 297 6.09 1.44 2.34
CA GLY A 297 5.48 2.36 1.38
C GLY A 297 5.17 1.70 0.03
N SER A 298 4.81 2.52 -0.94
CA SER A 298 4.90 4.00 -1.00
C SER A 298 3.70 4.74 -0.42
N SER A 299 2.57 4.09 -0.11
CA SER A 299 1.43 4.73 0.59
C SER A 299 1.71 4.80 2.10
N ALA A 300 2.86 5.38 2.45
CA ALA A 300 3.41 5.41 3.80
C ALA A 300 2.51 6.17 4.79
N GLY A 301 2.19 7.41 4.48
CA GLY A 301 1.30 8.26 5.27
C GLY A 301 -0.13 7.73 5.36
N PRO A 302 -0.76 7.24 4.26
CA PRO A 302 -2.05 6.58 4.32
C PRO A 302 -2.12 5.44 5.34
N ALA A 303 -1.14 4.51 5.32
CA ALA A 303 -1.08 3.41 6.30
C ALA A 303 -0.89 3.92 7.73
N ALA A 304 0.09 4.81 7.94
CA ALA A 304 0.42 5.33 9.26
C ALA A 304 -0.75 6.14 9.87
N ALA A 305 -1.37 7.03 9.08
CA ALA A 305 -2.48 7.85 9.56
C ALA A 305 -3.72 6.99 9.89
N THR A 306 -4.04 5.98 9.06
CA THR A 306 -5.17 5.08 9.32
C THR A 306 -4.92 4.23 10.55
N ALA A 307 -3.72 3.64 10.70
CA ALA A 307 -3.34 2.84 11.86
C ALA A 307 -3.29 3.66 13.15
N GLY A 308 -2.82 4.90 13.07
CA GLY A 308 -2.76 5.83 14.22
C GLY A 308 -4.11 6.45 14.60
N GLY A 309 -5.20 6.14 13.89
CA GLY A 309 -6.51 6.75 14.15
C GLY A 309 -6.52 8.26 13.88
N LEU A 310 -5.82 8.72 12.84
CA LEU A 310 -5.72 10.14 12.47
C LEU A 310 -6.67 10.52 11.33
N VAL A 311 -7.33 9.54 10.73
CA VAL A 311 -8.34 9.70 9.68
C VAL A 311 -9.38 8.58 9.79
N GLY A 312 -10.57 8.79 9.27
CA GLY A 312 -11.59 7.74 9.16
C GLY A 312 -11.17 6.62 8.21
N PHE A 313 -10.60 6.99 7.06
CA PHE A 313 -9.98 6.10 6.07
C PHE A 313 -8.98 6.89 5.22
N SER A 314 -8.21 6.20 4.40
CA SER A 314 -7.31 6.85 3.44
C SER A 314 -7.32 6.16 2.08
N ILE A 315 -6.86 6.87 1.06
CA ILE A 315 -6.67 6.33 -0.29
C ILE A 315 -5.18 6.35 -0.61
N GLY A 316 -4.69 5.20 -1.07
CA GLY A 316 -3.33 4.99 -1.54
C GLY A 316 -3.28 4.54 -2.99
N THR A 317 -2.07 4.25 -3.46
CA THR A 317 -1.82 3.69 -4.79
C THR A 317 -0.84 2.54 -4.70
N GLU A 318 -0.94 1.63 -5.64
CA GLU A 318 0.02 0.55 -5.78
C GLU A 318 0.40 0.31 -7.22
N THR A 319 1.69 0.36 -7.48
CA THR A 319 2.30 -0.20 -8.68
C THR A 319 2.70 -1.65 -8.39
N LEU A 320 3.55 -1.85 -7.38
CA LEU A 320 4.05 -3.16 -6.93
C LEU A 320 4.26 -3.13 -5.40
N GLY A 321 3.25 -3.51 -4.62
CA GLY A 321 3.31 -3.61 -3.16
C GLY A 321 2.92 -2.35 -2.38
N SER A 322 2.68 -1.20 -3.03
CA SER A 322 2.58 0.10 -2.35
C SER A 322 1.27 0.37 -1.58
N ILE A 323 0.29 -0.52 -1.62
CA ILE A 323 -0.87 -0.56 -0.71
C ILE A 323 -0.67 -1.69 0.29
N VAL A 324 -0.39 -2.91 -0.23
CA VAL A 324 -0.41 -4.11 0.61
C VAL A 324 0.76 -4.14 1.61
N SER A 325 1.96 -3.70 1.20
CA SER A 325 3.13 -3.68 2.07
C SER A 325 2.98 -2.74 3.28
N PRO A 326 2.64 -1.43 3.11
CA PRO A 326 2.44 -0.54 4.25
C PRO A 326 1.19 -0.91 5.06
N SER A 327 0.13 -1.46 4.45
CA SER A 327 -1.04 -1.97 5.18
C SER A 327 -0.67 -3.12 6.10
N SER A 328 0.08 -4.09 5.60
CA SER A 328 0.59 -5.21 6.41
C SER A 328 1.51 -4.72 7.54
N ARG A 329 2.42 -3.79 7.22
CA ARG A 329 3.39 -3.25 8.18
C ARG A 329 2.73 -2.47 9.31
N CYS A 330 1.69 -1.70 9.01
CA CYS A 330 0.98 -0.86 9.98
C CYS A 330 -0.26 -1.55 10.59
N GLY A 331 -0.60 -2.77 10.18
CA GLY A 331 -1.73 -3.52 10.73
C GLY A 331 -3.11 -2.95 10.35
N VAL A 332 -3.25 -2.47 9.11
CA VAL A 332 -4.53 -2.00 8.55
C VAL A 332 -4.97 -2.87 7.38
N THR A 333 -6.23 -2.76 6.98
CA THR A 333 -6.77 -3.43 5.80
C THR A 333 -6.50 -2.58 4.56
N GLY A 334 -5.71 -3.11 3.62
CA GLY A 334 -5.49 -2.48 2.32
C GLY A 334 -6.18 -3.28 1.21
N LEU A 335 -6.95 -2.61 0.38
CA LEU A 335 -7.55 -3.21 -0.81
C LEU A 335 -6.84 -2.71 -2.06
N ARG A 336 -6.12 -3.61 -2.72
CA ARG A 336 -5.57 -3.38 -4.04
C ARG A 336 -6.54 -3.91 -5.10
N PRO A 337 -7.28 -3.04 -5.79
CA PRO A 337 -8.14 -3.47 -6.89
C PRO A 337 -7.29 -3.99 -8.06
N THR A 338 -7.93 -4.68 -8.98
CA THR A 338 -7.34 -4.99 -10.29
C THR A 338 -7.07 -3.71 -11.07
N TYR A 339 -6.06 -3.75 -11.96
CA TYR A 339 -5.77 -2.67 -12.91
C TYR A 339 -7.02 -2.30 -13.72
N GLY A 340 -7.20 -1.02 -14.02
CA GLY A 340 -8.36 -0.55 -14.78
C GLY A 340 -9.68 -0.56 -14.02
N ARG A 341 -9.64 -0.59 -12.68
CA ARG A 341 -10.84 -0.59 -11.84
C ARG A 341 -11.24 0.79 -11.33
N VAL A 342 -10.25 1.63 -11.06
CA VAL A 342 -10.38 3.01 -10.58
C VAL A 342 -9.59 3.92 -11.50
N SER A 343 -10.18 5.05 -11.90
CA SER A 343 -9.50 6.04 -12.74
C SER A 343 -8.27 6.62 -12.04
N ARG A 344 -7.18 6.70 -12.79
CA ARG A 344 -5.92 7.31 -12.36
C ARG A 344 -5.78 8.75 -12.82
N TYR A 345 -6.81 9.32 -13.45
CA TYR A 345 -6.78 10.71 -13.90
C TYR A 345 -6.50 11.64 -12.73
N GLY A 346 -5.47 12.48 -12.90
CA GLY A 346 -5.00 13.41 -11.87
C GLY A 346 -4.16 12.77 -10.73
N ALA A 347 -3.84 11.48 -10.82
CA ALA A 347 -2.81 10.88 -9.98
C ALA A 347 -1.46 10.90 -10.70
N MET A 348 -0.35 11.09 -9.97
CA MET A 348 0.99 10.91 -10.51
C MET A 348 1.13 9.52 -11.11
N GLY A 349 1.46 9.45 -12.40
CA GLY A 349 1.77 8.20 -13.07
C GLY A 349 3.19 7.76 -12.78
N LEU A 350 3.34 6.51 -12.35
CA LEU A 350 4.65 5.85 -12.21
C LEU A 350 4.80 4.75 -13.27
N SER A 351 3.76 3.95 -13.44
CA SER A 351 3.73 2.85 -14.41
C SER A 351 2.35 2.76 -15.04
N TRP A 352 2.27 2.96 -16.34
CA TRP A 352 1.00 2.96 -17.09
C TRP A 352 0.32 1.61 -17.14
N THR A 353 1.08 0.52 -16.98
CA THR A 353 0.57 -0.86 -17.01
C THR A 353 0.27 -1.42 -15.62
N MET A 354 0.77 -0.80 -14.55
CA MET A 354 0.70 -1.39 -13.20
C MET A 354 0.00 -0.53 -12.16
N ASP A 355 -0.13 0.78 -12.32
CA ASP A 355 -0.68 1.66 -11.29
C ASP A 355 -2.16 1.38 -11.01
N LYS A 356 -2.47 1.22 -9.75
CA LYS A 356 -3.82 0.99 -9.21
C LYS A 356 -4.06 1.89 -8.01
N ILE A 357 -5.30 2.31 -7.82
CA ILE A 357 -5.73 3.13 -6.69
C ILE A 357 -6.64 2.29 -5.80
N GLY A 358 -6.43 2.36 -4.50
CA GLY A 358 -7.26 1.62 -3.56
C GLY A 358 -7.28 2.17 -2.14
N PRO A 359 -8.31 1.79 -1.37
CA PRO A 359 -8.48 2.24 0.00
C PRO A 359 -7.60 1.49 0.99
N MET A 360 -7.23 2.21 2.05
CA MET A 360 -6.52 1.70 3.22
C MET A 360 -7.34 2.09 4.46
N CYS A 361 -7.86 1.09 5.15
CA CYS A 361 -8.92 1.24 6.13
C CYS A 361 -8.72 0.33 7.35
N ARG A 362 -9.57 0.46 8.36
CA ARG A 362 -9.52 -0.41 9.54
C ARG A 362 -10.30 -1.73 9.38
N GLY A 363 -11.27 -1.76 8.46
CA GLY A 363 -12.08 -2.95 8.20
C GLY A 363 -12.30 -3.23 6.72
N VAL A 364 -12.70 -4.46 6.40
CA VAL A 364 -12.98 -4.88 5.01
C VAL A 364 -14.19 -4.14 4.43
N GLU A 365 -15.25 -3.93 5.23
CA GLU A 365 -16.42 -3.18 4.79
C GLU A 365 -16.11 -1.70 4.53
N ASP A 366 -15.17 -1.13 5.28
CA ASP A 366 -14.66 0.22 5.04
C ASP A 366 -14.05 0.33 3.64
N CYS A 367 -13.21 -0.68 3.28
CA CYS A 367 -12.61 -0.76 1.95
C CYS A 367 -13.66 -0.92 0.85
N ALA A 368 -14.68 -1.74 1.09
CA ALA A 368 -15.77 -1.92 0.15
C ALA A 368 -16.55 -0.63 -0.10
N ALA A 369 -16.87 0.12 0.97
CA ALA A 369 -17.55 1.42 0.87
C ALA A 369 -16.72 2.45 0.10
N ALA A 370 -15.43 2.55 0.42
CA ALA A 370 -14.52 3.47 -0.25
C ALA A 370 -14.32 3.10 -1.73
N LEU A 371 -14.12 1.80 -2.05
CA LEU A 371 -14.03 1.35 -3.43
C LEU A 371 -15.33 1.64 -4.19
N HIS A 372 -16.49 1.39 -3.58
CA HIS A 372 -17.79 1.68 -4.19
C HIS A 372 -17.96 3.16 -4.58
N ALA A 373 -17.37 4.07 -3.81
CA ALA A 373 -17.41 5.49 -4.15
C ALA A 373 -16.54 5.82 -5.37
N ILE A 374 -15.33 5.21 -5.48
CA ILE A 374 -14.31 5.64 -6.44
C ILE A 374 -14.19 4.79 -7.71
N TYR A 375 -14.80 3.58 -7.79
CA TYR A 375 -14.65 2.69 -8.93
C TYR A 375 -15.39 3.13 -10.19
N GLY A 376 -15.01 2.55 -11.32
CA GLY A 376 -15.69 2.67 -12.62
C GLY A 376 -15.15 3.80 -13.50
N PRO A 377 -15.56 3.81 -14.79
CA PRO A 377 -15.05 4.74 -15.78
C PRO A 377 -15.46 6.19 -15.49
N ASP A 378 -14.63 7.12 -15.90
CA ASP A 378 -14.86 8.57 -15.81
C ASP A 378 -14.77 9.26 -17.18
N GLY A 379 -14.42 8.50 -18.22
CA GLY A 379 -14.17 9.03 -19.56
C GLY A 379 -12.80 9.71 -19.73
N LYS A 380 -12.02 9.89 -18.64
CA LYS A 380 -10.70 10.53 -18.62
C LYS A 380 -9.58 9.49 -18.65
N ASP A 381 -9.65 8.44 -17.82
CA ASP A 381 -8.73 7.30 -17.87
C ASP A 381 -9.31 6.20 -18.74
N ILE A 382 -8.72 6.08 -19.92
CA ILE A 382 -9.18 5.16 -20.96
C ILE A 382 -9.00 3.67 -20.62
N THR A 383 -8.20 3.36 -19.62
CA THR A 383 -7.93 1.96 -19.22
C THR A 383 -8.99 1.40 -18.27
N VAL A 384 -9.89 2.26 -17.77
CA VAL A 384 -10.90 1.82 -16.82
C VAL A 384 -12.03 1.10 -17.52
N GLY A 385 -12.19 -0.18 -17.19
CA GLY A 385 -13.26 -1.03 -17.64
C GLY A 385 -14.59 -0.76 -16.92
N ASP A 386 -15.68 -1.02 -17.62
CA ASP A 386 -17.03 -0.89 -17.09
C ASP A 386 -17.48 -2.23 -16.48
N ALA A 387 -16.97 -2.53 -15.29
CA ALA A 387 -17.35 -3.74 -14.56
C ALA A 387 -18.00 -3.35 -13.23
N PRO A 388 -19.21 -3.85 -12.92
CA PRO A 388 -19.90 -3.51 -11.69
C PRO A 388 -19.13 -3.99 -10.46
N PHE A 389 -19.31 -3.27 -9.35
CA PHE A 389 -18.86 -3.71 -8.03
C PHE A 389 -20.09 -3.97 -7.16
N ASN A 390 -20.34 -5.25 -6.91
CA ASN A 390 -21.46 -5.69 -6.10
C ASN A 390 -20.98 -6.17 -4.74
N TRP A 391 -21.33 -5.43 -3.70
CA TRP A 391 -21.07 -5.81 -2.31
C TRP A 391 -22.31 -6.44 -1.70
N ASN A 392 -22.18 -7.66 -1.20
CA ASN A 392 -23.24 -8.33 -0.45
C ASN A 392 -22.72 -8.75 0.94
N PRO A 393 -23.10 -8.02 2.01
CA PRO A 393 -22.64 -8.33 3.36
C PRO A 393 -23.21 -9.62 3.93
N ASP A 394 -24.27 -10.17 3.31
CA ASP A 394 -24.94 -11.42 3.75
C ASP A 394 -24.42 -12.64 2.99
N THR A 395 -23.35 -12.52 2.21
CA THR A 395 -22.77 -13.67 1.52
C THR A 395 -22.44 -14.79 2.49
N ASN A 396 -23.03 -15.97 2.25
CA ASN A 396 -22.72 -17.14 3.05
C ASN A 396 -21.38 -17.73 2.62
N ILE A 397 -20.39 -17.67 3.52
CA ILE A 397 -19.02 -18.14 3.25
C ILE A 397 -18.98 -19.65 2.89
N SER A 398 -19.93 -20.46 3.37
CA SER A 398 -19.98 -21.90 3.06
C SER A 398 -20.27 -22.21 1.59
N THR A 399 -20.79 -21.23 0.84
CA THR A 399 -21.06 -21.36 -0.59
C THR A 399 -19.85 -21.02 -1.47
N LEU A 400 -18.81 -20.46 -0.88
CA LEU A 400 -17.61 -20.04 -1.60
C LEU A 400 -16.60 -21.19 -1.71
N ARG A 401 -15.94 -21.23 -2.86
CA ARG A 401 -14.76 -22.09 -3.06
C ARG A 401 -13.53 -21.28 -2.68
N ILE A 402 -12.91 -21.63 -1.56
CA ILE A 402 -11.78 -20.87 -1.00
C ILE A 402 -10.51 -21.71 -1.11
N GLY A 403 -9.55 -21.23 -1.90
CA GLY A 403 -8.21 -21.81 -1.97
C GLY A 403 -7.26 -21.06 -1.04
N TYR A 404 -6.28 -21.78 -0.47
CA TYR A 404 -5.16 -21.17 0.24
C TYR A 404 -3.82 -21.70 -0.28
N LEU A 405 -2.83 -20.83 -0.32
CA LEU A 405 -1.48 -21.18 -0.79
C LEU A 405 -0.77 -22.01 0.28
N LYS A 406 -0.77 -23.35 0.13
CA LYS A 406 -0.19 -24.27 1.12
C LYS A 406 1.26 -23.92 1.48
N THR A 407 2.09 -23.62 0.49
CA THR A 407 3.50 -23.27 0.71
C THR A 407 3.70 -22.04 1.58
N GLU A 408 2.83 -21.02 1.48
CA GLU A 408 2.90 -19.80 2.31
C GLU A 408 2.46 -20.09 3.75
N PHE A 409 1.46 -20.94 3.94
CA PHE A 409 0.91 -21.28 5.25
C PHE A 409 1.75 -22.29 6.02
N ASP A 410 2.45 -23.21 5.32
CA ASP A 410 3.36 -24.18 5.95
C ASP A 410 4.66 -23.53 6.44
N GLY A 411 4.95 -22.32 5.99
CA GLY A 411 6.12 -21.53 6.40
C GLY A 411 7.24 -21.52 5.35
N PRO A 412 8.32 -20.80 5.62
CA PRO A 412 9.38 -20.60 4.65
C PRO A 412 10.08 -21.92 4.32
N THR A 413 10.35 -22.11 3.03
CA THR A 413 11.12 -23.25 2.50
C THR A 413 12.61 -23.17 2.88
N THR A 414 13.11 -21.96 3.18
CA THR A 414 14.48 -21.74 3.65
C THR A 414 14.52 -21.87 5.17
N PRO A 415 15.38 -22.72 5.74
CA PRO A 415 15.52 -22.85 7.19
C PRO A 415 15.89 -21.50 7.84
N PRO A 416 15.35 -21.20 9.04
CA PRO A 416 15.75 -20.04 9.81
C PRO A 416 17.24 -20.08 10.13
N GLN A 417 17.95 -18.96 9.92
CA GLN A 417 19.41 -18.88 10.12
C GLN A 417 19.78 -18.55 11.57
N ASN A 418 18.83 -18.04 12.36
CA ASN A 418 19.06 -17.70 13.77
C ASN A 418 17.78 -17.88 14.60
N GLU A 419 17.91 -17.80 15.94
CA GLU A 419 16.82 -17.98 16.89
C GLU A 419 15.67 -16.99 16.69
N GLN A 420 15.99 -15.72 16.40
CA GLN A 420 14.98 -14.70 16.15
C GLN A 420 14.13 -15.05 14.92
N GLN A 421 14.73 -15.50 13.83
CA GLN A 421 14.01 -15.93 12.64
C GLN A 421 13.18 -17.18 12.91
N ARG A 422 13.68 -18.10 13.74
CA ARG A 422 12.93 -19.30 14.17
C ARG A 422 11.68 -18.91 14.92
N THR A 423 11.81 -18.10 15.97
CA THR A 423 10.70 -17.61 16.78
C THR A 423 9.65 -16.89 15.92
N GLN A 424 10.09 -16.02 14.99
CA GLN A 424 9.18 -15.32 14.08
C GLN A 424 8.46 -16.29 13.13
N ALA A 425 9.14 -17.32 12.63
CA ALA A 425 8.53 -18.32 11.76
C ALA A 425 7.47 -19.15 12.50
N GLU A 426 7.74 -19.54 13.76
CA GLU A 426 6.80 -20.28 14.62
C GLU A 426 5.56 -19.44 14.94
N GLN A 427 5.76 -18.17 15.34
CA GLN A 427 4.66 -17.23 15.59
C GLN A 427 3.79 -17.04 14.35
N ARG A 428 4.40 -16.87 13.18
CA ARG A 428 3.67 -16.74 11.92
C ARG A 428 2.88 -18.00 11.60
N ARG A 429 3.47 -19.17 11.77
CA ARG A 429 2.79 -20.45 11.55
C ARG A 429 1.58 -20.63 12.47
N ALA A 430 1.71 -20.27 13.74
CA ALA A 430 0.61 -20.29 14.68
C ALA A 430 -0.55 -19.36 14.27
N LEU A 431 -0.23 -18.13 13.84
CA LEU A 431 -1.21 -17.17 13.32
C LEU A 431 -1.93 -17.69 12.07
N TYR A 432 -1.19 -18.26 11.12
CA TYR A 432 -1.77 -18.82 9.90
C TYR A 432 -2.69 -20.01 10.19
N LYS A 433 -2.28 -20.92 11.09
CA LYS A 433 -3.12 -22.00 11.53
C LYS A 433 -4.43 -21.49 12.15
N THR A 434 -4.34 -20.52 13.05
CA THR A 434 -5.53 -19.88 13.65
C THR A 434 -6.43 -19.24 12.59
N ALA A 435 -5.85 -18.60 11.56
CA ALA A 435 -6.64 -17.99 10.48
C ALA A 435 -7.45 -19.04 9.70
N LEU A 436 -6.85 -20.19 9.36
CA LEU A 436 -7.54 -21.29 8.70
C LEU A 436 -8.66 -21.85 9.57
N GLU A 437 -8.38 -22.11 10.86
CA GLU A 437 -9.39 -22.60 11.82
C GLU A 437 -10.58 -21.63 11.96
N VAL A 438 -10.35 -20.32 11.95
CA VAL A 438 -11.42 -19.31 12.01
C VAL A 438 -12.30 -19.38 10.76
N LEU A 439 -11.69 -19.52 9.59
CA LEU A 439 -12.43 -19.65 8.34
C LEU A 439 -13.27 -20.93 8.30
N GLU A 440 -12.70 -22.07 8.72
CA GLU A 440 -13.42 -23.35 8.81
C GLU A 440 -14.59 -23.30 9.80
N LYS A 441 -14.36 -22.71 10.99
CA LYS A 441 -15.43 -22.49 12.00
C LYS A 441 -16.54 -21.56 11.48
N ALA A 442 -16.20 -20.65 10.56
CA ALA A 442 -17.19 -19.81 9.88
C ALA A 442 -17.95 -20.56 8.76
N GLY A 443 -17.57 -21.79 8.48
CA GLY A 443 -18.22 -22.66 7.48
C GLY A 443 -17.51 -22.69 6.12
N ALA A 444 -16.31 -22.09 5.99
CA ALA A 444 -15.55 -22.16 4.75
C ALA A 444 -15.07 -23.58 4.44
N LYS A 445 -15.13 -23.96 3.15
CA LYS A 445 -14.48 -25.16 2.63
C LYS A 445 -13.13 -24.75 2.04
N LEU A 446 -12.05 -25.08 2.75
CA LEU A 446 -10.70 -24.69 2.36
C LEU A 446 -10.06 -25.78 1.49
N THR A 447 -9.42 -25.38 0.39
CA THR A 447 -8.68 -26.27 -0.51
C THR A 447 -7.26 -25.75 -0.65
N PRO A 448 -6.23 -26.58 -0.37
CA PRO A 448 -4.85 -26.19 -0.65
C PRO A 448 -4.65 -26.06 -2.17
N ILE A 449 -4.01 -24.96 -2.59
CA ILE A 449 -3.68 -24.69 -4.00
C ILE A 449 -2.22 -24.30 -4.13
N GLU A 450 -1.70 -24.45 -5.34
CA GLU A 450 -0.38 -23.95 -5.74
C GLU A 450 -0.55 -22.97 -6.89
N LEU A 451 0.30 -21.95 -6.93
CA LEU A 451 0.38 -21.05 -8.08
C LEU A 451 1.16 -21.71 -9.21
N PRO A 452 0.84 -21.39 -10.47
CA PRO A 452 1.69 -21.78 -11.59
C PRO A 452 3.13 -21.34 -11.37
N LYS A 453 4.07 -22.18 -11.74
CA LYS A 453 5.50 -21.85 -11.69
C LYS A 453 5.82 -20.82 -12.77
N PHE A 454 5.86 -19.57 -12.39
CA PHE A 454 6.15 -18.45 -13.26
C PHE A 454 7.12 -17.46 -12.58
N SER A 455 8.18 -17.07 -13.31
CA SER A 455 9.18 -16.12 -12.81
C SER A 455 8.70 -14.68 -12.98
N ALA A 456 7.69 -14.25 -12.22
CA ALA A 456 7.21 -12.86 -12.25
C ALA A 456 8.32 -11.84 -11.93
N GLY A 457 9.36 -12.26 -11.20
CA GLY A 457 10.52 -11.43 -10.88
C GLY A 457 11.27 -10.91 -12.11
N SER A 458 11.29 -11.67 -13.20
CA SER A 458 11.93 -11.28 -14.46
C SER A 458 11.22 -10.17 -15.22
N LEU A 459 9.99 -9.82 -14.84
CA LEU A 459 9.21 -8.72 -15.42
C LEU A 459 9.39 -7.37 -14.70
N ARG A 460 10.13 -7.34 -13.58
CA ARG A 460 10.24 -6.12 -12.75
C ARG A 460 10.85 -4.92 -13.48
N PHE A 461 11.67 -5.14 -14.49
CA PHE A 461 12.26 -4.06 -15.28
C PHE A 461 11.23 -3.28 -16.13
N ILE A 462 10.03 -3.82 -16.36
CA ILE A 462 8.91 -3.07 -16.97
C ILE A 462 8.61 -1.83 -16.12
N LEU A 463 8.44 -2.03 -14.79
CA LEU A 463 8.23 -0.91 -13.88
C LEU A 463 9.36 0.11 -13.96
N SER A 464 10.62 -0.34 -13.97
CA SER A 464 11.77 0.55 -13.99
C SER A 464 11.84 1.36 -15.29
N ALA A 465 11.52 0.74 -16.42
CA ALA A 465 11.48 1.42 -17.72
C ALA A 465 10.37 2.48 -17.79
N GLU A 466 9.17 2.12 -17.33
CA GLU A 466 8.03 3.04 -17.32
C GLU A 466 8.26 4.21 -16.35
N ALA A 467 8.78 3.94 -15.15
CA ALA A 467 9.11 4.96 -14.16
C ALA A 467 10.23 5.90 -14.66
N ALA A 468 11.27 5.37 -15.31
CA ALA A 468 12.31 6.18 -15.90
C ALA A 468 11.78 7.08 -17.04
N THR A 469 10.79 6.61 -17.80
CA THR A 469 10.11 7.40 -18.82
C THR A 469 9.24 8.49 -18.21
N ALA A 470 8.50 8.16 -17.13
CA ALA A 470 7.63 9.12 -16.44
C ALA A 470 8.41 10.31 -15.84
N PHE A 471 9.67 10.09 -15.45
CA PHE A 471 10.54 11.10 -14.82
C PHE A 471 11.82 11.36 -15.63
N ASP A 472 11.69 11.30 -16.95
CA ASP A 472 12.82 11.52 -17.87
C ASP A 472 13.35 12.97 -17.80
N ASP A 473 12.46 13.95 -17.63
CA ASP A 473 12.79 15.36 -17.51
C ASP A 473 13.76 15.64 -16.36
N ILE A 474 13.41 15.20 -15.13
CA ILE A 474 14.28 15.41 -13.96
C ILE A 474 15.57 14.60 -14.01
N THR A 475 15.60 13.53 -14.80
CA THR A 475 16.82 12.76 -15.03
C THR A 475 17.76 13.48 -15.96
N ARG A 476 17.24 14.09 -17.03
CA ARG A 476 18.03 14.85 -18.03
C ARG A 476 18.54 16.19 -17.49
N ASP A 477 17.71 16.92 -16.74
CA ASP A 477 18.10 18.22 -16.20
C ASP A 477 18.82 18.14 -14.85
N GLY A 478 19.02 16.93 -14.32
CA GLY A 478 19.78 16.69 -13.10
C GLY A 478 18.99 16.87 -11.80
N ARG A 479 17.73 17.29 -11.82
CA ARG A 479 16.89 17.40 -10.59
C ARG A 479 16.70 16.06 -9.89
N VAL A 480 16.91 14.94 -10.55
CA VAL A 480 16.92 13.60 -9.96
C VAL A 480 17.92 13.47 -8.79
N ASN A 481 18.99 14.29 -8.81
CA ASN A 481 19.99 14.33 -7.72
C ASN A 481 19.47 15.01 -6.44
N GLN A 482 18.32 15.68 -6.48
CA GLN A 482 17.67 16.28 -5.32
C GLN A 482 16.76 15.28 -4.58
N LEU A 483 16.54 14.08 -5.11
CA LEU A 483 15.76 13.04 -4.42
C LEU A 483 16.47 12.62 -3.14
N SER A 484 15.70 12.38 -2.10
CA SER A 484 16.21 12.04 -0.75
C SER A 484 16.92 10.69 -0.66
N GLY A 485 16.75 9.81 -1.65
CA GLY A 485 17.44 8.51 -1.76
C GLY A 485 18.38 8.52 -2.97
N GLN A 486 19.66 8.18 -2.77
CA GLN A 486 20.72 8.16 -3.80
C GLN A 486 21.52 6.85 -3.82
N SER A 487 21.00 5.80 -3.17
CA SER A 487 21.67 4.49 -3.11
C SER A 487 21.40 3.65 -4.37
N PRO A 488 22.10 2.52 -4.56
CA PRO A 488 21.87 1.65 -5.73
C PRO A 488 20.43 1.14 -5.87
N GLY A 489 19.67 1.08 -4.77
CA GLY A 489 18.26 0.66 -4.76
C GLY A 489 17.24 1.77 -5.01
N ASP A 490 17.67 3.03 -5.09
CA ASP A 490 16.79 4.19 -5.19
C ASP A 490 16.54 4.61 -6.65
N TRP A 491 15.50 5.43 -6.88
CA TRP A 491 15.08 5.88 -8.21
C TRP A 491 16.18 6.48 -9.07
N PRO A 492 17.08 7.35 -8.55
CA PRO A 492 18.11 7.93 -9.41
C PRO A 492 18.94 6.90 -10.14
N ASN A 493 19.35 5.84 -9.45
CA ASN A 493 20.08 4.74 -10.07
C ASN A 493 19.19 3.89 -10.99
N ALA A 494 17.95 3.61 -10.56
CA ALA A 494 17.00 2.86 -11.38
C ALA A 494 16.68 3.57 -12.71
N PHE A 495 16.49 4.90 -12.70
CA PHE A 495 16.23 5.69 -13.91
C PHE A 495 17.42 5.67 -14.88
N ARG A 496 18.64 5.80 -14.35
CA ARG A 496 19.87 5.69 -15.17
C ARG A 496 20.03 4.29 -15.76
N THR A 497 19.90 3.25 -14.92
CA THR A 497 20.01 1.85 -15.34
C THR A 497 18.98 1.48 -16.42
N SER A 498 17.77 2.01 -16.31
CA SER A 498 16.68 1.68 -17.23
C SER A 498 16.89 2.20 -18.65
N ARG A 499 17.78 3.18 -18.85
CA ARG A 499 18.13 3.65 -20.19
C ARG A 499 18.91 2.64 -21.03
N PHE A 500 19.46 1.62 -20.38
CA PHE A 500 20.14 0.51 -21.05
C PHE A 500 19.20 -0.67 -21.35
N ILE A 501 17.88 -0.52 -21.17
CA ILE A 501 16.89 -1.56 -21.49
C ILE A 501 16.55 -1.48 -22.98
N PRO A 502 16.85 -2.53 -23.79
CA PRO A 502 16.45 -2.55 -25.19
C PRO A 502 14.92 -2.59 -25.34
N ALA A 503 14.38 -1.81 -26.29
CA ALA A 503 12.94 -1.76 -26.56
C ALA A 503 12.36 -3.15 -26.89
N VAL A 504 13.11 -4.01 -27.58
CA VAL A 504 12.69 -5.37 -27.92
C VAL A 504 12.43 -6.19 -26.65
N GLU A 505 13.31 -6.08 -25.64
CA GLU A 505 13.14 -6.81 -24.38
C GLU A 505 11.96 -6.29 -23.57
N TYR A 506 11.74 -4.96 -23.56
CA TYR A 506 10.58 -4.36 -22.94
C TYR A 506 9.27 -4.84 -23.60
N LEU A 507 9.19 -4.80 -24.93
CA LEU A 507 8.00 -5.26 -25.66
C LEU A 507 7.77 -6.76 -25.46
N ARG A 508 8.83 -7.58 -25.43
CA ARG A 508 8.71 -9.00 -25.12
C ARG A 508 8.16 -9.21 -23.72
N ALA A 509 8.68 -8.52 -22.73
CA ALA A 509 8.20 -8.60 -21.34
C ALA A 509 6.72 -8.19 -21.18
N GLN A 510 6.27 -7.22 -21.98
CA GLN A 510 4.85 -6.82 -22.03
C GLN A 510 3.93 -7.90 -22.60
N ARG A 511 4.47 -8.84 -23.37
CA ARG A 511 3.72 -9.95 -23.97
C ARG A 511 3.75 -11.22 -23.11
N VAL A 512 4.73 -11.37 -22.23
CA VAL A 512 4.87 -12.46 -21.26
C VAL A 512 3.88 -12.29 -20.10
#